data_7c4d86da1ff7ff2dbb17acfd1afc25be
#
_entry.id   7c4d86da1ff7ff2dbb17acfd1afc25be
#
_cell.length_a   1.000
_cell.length_b   1.000
_cell.length_c   1.000
_cell.angle_alpha   90.00
_cell.angle_beta   90.00
_cell.angle_gamma   90.00
#
_symmetry.space_group_name_H-M   'P 1'
#
loop_
_entity.id
_entity.type
_entity.pdbx_description
1 polymer ?
#
loop_
_entity_poly.entity_id
_entity_poly.type
_entity_poly.pdbx_seq_one_letter_code
_entity_poly.pdbx_strand_id
1 'polypeptide(L)'
;VDGFIQLLANFLRNFKSGGYALGDCEQKAKQAKLGRRGKAFLSVFGPVYMAYQEGLGTRIDFEDMVLRAAKYVETNRYQSPFGHILVDEFQDISRSRARLVKALLDQKEDARLFAVGDDWQSIYRFAGSDVHLMRNFGHEFGGTFAGELGVHRTVDLGRTFRSVDKIAFAARHFVLKNPTQLEKKVVPAGTTEDPAIHVVSVFQHNGDQKLHEVLSRMEVEAKQLNRRTSGL
;
A
#
# COMPACT_ATOMS: atom_id res chain seq x y z
N VAL A 1 -4.16 -17.15 24.76
CA VAL A 1 -3.92 -15.74 25.16
C VAL A 1 -3.17 -15.01 24.04
N ASP A 2 -2.07 -15.57 23.52
CA ASP A 2 -1.20 -14.90 22.54
C ASP A 2 -1.91 -14.51 21.24
N GLY A 3 -2.75 -15.39 20.70
CA GLY A 3 -3.52 -15.11 19.48
C GLY A 3 -4.51 -13.93 19.65
N PHE A 4 -5.07 -13.76 20.84
CA PHE A 4 -5.97 -12.63 21.11
C PHE A 4 -5.19 -11.31 21.28
N ILE A 5 -4.04 -11.35 21.93
CA ILE A 5 -3.14 -10.19 22.03
C ILE A 5 -2.70 -9.74 20.63
N GLN A 6 -2.31 -10.69 19.78
CA GLN A 6 -1.92 -10.39 18.40
C GLN A 6 -3.09 -9.79 17.59
N LEU A 7 -4.31 -10.29 17.78
CA LEU A 7 -5.52 -9.73 17.16
C LEU A 7 -5.75 -8.28 17.60
N LEU A 8 -5.66 -8.00 18.90
CA LEU A 8 -5.78 -6.63 19.44
C LEU A 8 -4.70 -5.70 18.90
N ALA A 9 -3.45 -6.13 18.86
CA ALA A 9 -2.33 -5.34 18.34
C ALA A 9 -2.50 -5.03 16.84
N ASN A 10 -2.90 -6.01 16.04
CA ASN A 10 -3.17 -5.81 14.62
C ASN A 10 -4.37 -4.87 14.40
N PHE A 11 -5.42 -5.03 15.19
CA PHE A 11 -6.58 -4.15 15.11
C PHE A 11 -6.24 -2.73 15.53
N LEU A 12 -5.46 -2.54 16.62
CA LEU A 12 -4.99 -1.24 17.08
C LEU A 12 -4.23 -0.50 15.97
N ARG A 13 -3.30 -1.19 15.28
CA ARG A 13 -2.55 -0.62 14.16
C ARG A 13 -3.49 -0.16 13.04
N ASN A 14 -4.40 -1.03 12.60
CA ASN A 14 -5.36 -0.68 11.54
C ASN A 14 -6.34 0.41 11.96
N PHE A 15 -6.75 0.45 13.21
CA PHE A 15 -7.61 1.48 13.78
C PHE A 15 -6.92 2.86 13.71
N LYS A 16 -5.68 2.95 14.16
CA LYS A 16 -4.90 4.20 14.16
C LYS A 16 -4.50 4.62 12.73
N SER A 17 -4.02 3.70 11.90
CA SER A 17 -3.67 3.99 10.50
C SER A 17 -4.89 4.41 9.66
N GLY A 18 -6.08 3.94 10.03
CA GLY A 18 -7.35 4.39 9.47
C GLY A 18 -7.80 5.78 9.96
N GLY A 19 -7.15 6.34 10.98
CA GLY A 19 -7.53 7.63 11.57
C GLY A 19 -8.88 7.62 12.27
N TYR A 20 -9.33 6.44 12.74
CA TYR A 20 -10.64 6.27 13.38
C TYR A 20 -10.64 6.74 14.83
N ALA A 21 -11.77 7.32 15.26
CA ALA A 21 -12.10 7.48 16.69
C ALA A 21 -12.90 6.26 17.20
N LEU A 22 -12.94 6.05 18.52
CA LEU A 22 -13.71 4.92 19.09
C LEU A 22 -15.19 4.97 18.70
N GLY A 23 -15.80 6.16 18.67
CA GLY A 23 -17.19 6.34 18.23
C GLY A 23 -17.43 5.91 16.78
N ASP A 24 -16.45 6.07 15.88
CA ASP A 24 -16.55 5.63 14.49
C ASP A 24 -16.65 4.09 14.41
N CYS A 25 -15.90 3.38 15.27
CA CYS A 25 -15.96 1.93 15.32
C CYS A 25 -17.34 1.42 15.77
N GLU A 26 -17.94 2.07 16.77
CA GLU A 26 -19.28 1.72 17.21
C GLU A 26 -20.33 1.96 16.13
N GLN A 27 -20.25 3.09 15.43
CA GLN A 27 -21.17 3.40 14.34
C GLN A 27 -21.02 2.41 13.19
N LYS A 28 -19.78 2.13 12.76
CA LYS A 28 -19.50 1.12 11.73
C LYS A 28 -19.94 -0.28 12.13
N ALA A 29 -19.78 -0.64 13.41
CA ALA A 29 -20.24 -1.91 13.95
C ALA A 29 -21.76 -2.05 13.87
N LYS A 30 -22.51 -0.98 14.13
CA LYS A 30 -23.98 -0.94 13.98
C LYS A 30 -24.38 -1.09 12.51
N GLN A 31 -23.74 -0.32 11.61
CA GLN A 31 -24.01 -0.38 10.17
C GLN A 31 -23.69 -1.76 9.56
N ALA A 32 -22.57 -2.36 9.94
CA ALA A 32 -22.14 -3.67 9.48
C ALA A 32 -22.91 -4.83 10.13
N LYS A 33 -23.86 -4.55 11.03
CA LYS A 33 -24.66 -5.55 11.77
C LYS A 33 -23.78 -6.62 12.42
N LEU A 34 -22.68 -6.19 13.07
CA LEU A 34 -21.74 -7.12 13.71
C LEU A 34 -22.45 -8.06 14.68
N GLY A 35 -22.14 -9.35 14.56
CA GLY A 35 -22.63 -10.37 15.47
C GLY A 35 -22.04 -10.25 16.89
N ARG A 36 -22.44 -11.16 17.79
CA ARG A 36 -22.03 -11.17 19.21
C ARG A 36 -20.51 -11.07 19.40
N ARG A 37 -19.73 -11.82 18.58
CA ARG A 37 -18.25 -11.82 18.66
C ARG A 37 -17.64 -10.46 18.36
N GLY A 38 -18.12 -9.76 17.34
CA GLY A 38 -17.63 -8.44 16.99
C GLY A 38 -17.95 -7.39 18.06
N LYS A 39 -19.16 -7.44 18.63
CA LYS A 39 -19.54 -6.56 19.76
C LYS A 39 -18.69 -6.82 21.00
N ALA A 40 -18.48 -8.11 21.35
CA ALA A 40 -17.62 -8.50 22.47
C ALA A 40 -16.16 -8.07 22.26
N PHE A 41 -15.65 -8.18 21.01
CA PHE A 41 -14.31 -7.68 20.70
C PHE A 41 -14.20 -6.16 20.93
N LEU A 42 -15.14 -5.38 20.42
CA LEU A 42 -15.11 -3.92 20.57
C LEU A 42 -15.27 -3.47 22.05
N SER A 43 -16.04 -4.20 22.86
CA SER A 43 -16.16 -3.91 24.30
C SER A 43 -14.85 -4.11 25.07
N VAL A 44 -13.96 -4.98 24.59
CA VAL A 44 -12.62 -5.17 25.13
C VAL A 44 -11.62 -4.18 24.51
N PHE A 45 -11.73 -3.93 23.22
CA PHE A 45 -10.80 -3.06 22.51
C PHE A 45 -10.81 -1.62 23.04
N GLY A 46 -11.98 -1.06 23.33
CA GLY A 46 -12.11 0.31 23.83
C GLY A 46 -11.27 0.58 25.08
N PRO A 47 -11.48 -0.16 26.19
CA PRO A 47 -10.67 -0.05 27.39
C PRO A 47 -9.17 -0.29 27.15
N VAL A 48 -8.80 -1.28 26.32
CA VAL A 48 -7.40 -1.56 25.98
C VAL A 48 -6.76 -0.39 25.23
N TYR A 49 -7.47 0.21 24.27
CA TYR A 49 -7.00 1.39 23.54
C TYR A 49 -6.79 2.59 24.49
N MET A 50 -7.73 2.86 25.40
CA MET A 50 -7.61 3.94 26.38
C MET A 50 -6.40 3.74 27.30
N ALA A 51 -6.24 2.52 27.85
CA ALA A 51 -5.09 2.18 28.67
C ALA A 51 -3.76 2.27 27.92
N TYR A 52 -3.75 1.88 26.63
CA TYR A 52 -2.58 2.03 25.77
C TYR A 52 -2.20 3.51 25.59
N GLN A 53 -3.18 4.37 25.28
CA GLN A 53 -2.93 5.79 25.09
C GLN A 53 -2.49 6.48 26.40
N GLU A 54 -3.06 6.10 27.51
CA GLU A 54 -2.63 6.59 28.84
C GLU A 54 -1.20 6.14 29.18
N GLY A 55 -0.89 4.88 28.89
CA GLY A 55 0.45 4.30 29.11
C GLY A 55 1.54 4.90 28.20
N LEU A 56 1.20 5.50 27.07
CA LEU A 56 2.13 6.27 26.26
C LEU A 56 2.60 7.56 26.99
N GLY A 57 1.72 8.20 27.76
CA GLY A 57 2.02 9.46 28.45
C GLY A 57 2.46 10.55 27.46
N THR A 58 3.71 11.00 27.54
CA THR A 58 4.30 11.98 26.62
C THR A 58 4.84 11.37 25.33
N ARG A 59 4.96 10.06 25.26
CA ARG A 59 5.44 9.33 24.06
C ARG A 59 4.36 9.28 22.99
N ILE A 60 4.78 9.07 21.77
CA ILE A 60 3.91 8.88 20.61
C ILE A 60 4.39 7.67 19.81
N ASP A 61 3.49 6.91 19.24
CA ASP A 61 3.83 5.92 18.23
C ASP A 61 3.83 6.51 16.80
N PHE A 62 4.21 5.72 15.81
CA PHE A 62 4.31 6.18 14.42
C PHE A 62 2.97 6.69 13.86
N GLU A 63 1.87 6.04 14.21
CA GLU A 63 0.56 6.47 13.73
C GLU A 63 0.11 7.78 14.41
N ASP A 64 0.38 7.93 15.73
CA ASP A 64 0.14 9.20 16.43
C ASP A 64 0.95 10.34 15.84
N MET A 65 2.18 10.09 15.43
CA MET A 65 3.04 11.08 14.78
C MET A 65 2.37 11.63 13.52
N VAL A 66 1.87 10.75 12.65
CA VAL A 66 1.19 11.15 11.41
C VAL A 66 -0.11 11.89 11.70
N LEU A 67 -0.92 11.37 12.63
CA LEU A 67 -2.21 11.97 13.00
C LEU A 67 -2.03 13.36 13.63
N ARG A 68 -1.02 13.52 14.51
CA ARG A 68 -0.69 14.84 15.11
C ARG A 68 -0.15 15.80 14.05
N ALA A 69 0.69 15.34 13.12
CA ALA A 69 1.17 16.16 12.02
C ALA A 69 0.00 16.67 11.17
N ALA A 70 -0.93 15.80 10.76
CA ALA A 70 -2.13 16.19 10.05
C ALA A 70 -2.92 17.26 10.82
N LYS A 71 -3.14 17.05 12.12
CA LYS A 71 -3.85 18.00 12.98
C LYS A 71 -3.14 19.37 13.06
N TYR A 72 -1.81 19.41 13.14
CA TYR A 72 -1.06 20.68 13.18
C TYR A 72 -1.20 21.45 11.86
N VAL A 73 -1.22 20.76 10.73
CA VAL A 73 -1.47 21.37 9.43
C VAL A 73 -2.90 21.89 9.34
N GLU A 74 -3.90 21.08 9.66
CA GLU A 74 -5.34 21.42 9.64
C GLU A 74 -5.69 22.62 10.54
N THR A 75 -4.97 22.76 11.67
CA THR A 75 -5.18 23.84 12.63
C THR A 75 -4.26 25.04 12.42
N ASN A 76 -3.54 25.10 11.29
CA ASN A 76 -2.59 26.16 10.95
C ASN A 76 -1.46 26.38 11.98
N ARG A 77 -1.16 25.38 12.81
CA ARG A 77 0.00 25.39 13.72
C ARG A 77 1.30 25.11 12.97
N TYR A 78 1.21 24.54 11.79
CA TYR A 78 2.27 24.39 10.82
C TYR A 78 1.77 24.88 9.46
N GLN A 79 2.54 25.74 8.83
CA GLN A 79 2.28 26.22 7.47
C GLN A 79 3.34 25.63 6.53
N SER A 80 2.88 24.91 5.53
CA SER A 80 3.76 24.28 4.54
C SER A 80 4.39 25.36 3.64
N PRO A 81 5.71 25.39 3.47
CA PRO A 81 6.35 26.26 2.48
C PRO A 81 6.18 25.73 1.05
N PHE A 82 5.79 24.46 0.89
CA PHE A 82 5.79 23.74 -0.38
C PHE A 82 4.49 23.96 -1.16
N GLY A 83 4.61 24.21 -2.46
CA GLY A 83 3.49 24.23 -3.42
C GLY A 83 3.33 22.90 -4.17
N HIS A 84 4.31 22.00 -4.08
CA HIS A 84 4.25 20.70 -4.73
C HIS A 84 4.52 19.60 -3.73
N ILE A 85 3.65 18.59 -3.73
CA ILE A 85 3.72 17.42 -2.86
C ILE A 85 3.90 16.22 -3.78
N LEU A 86 4.97 15.45 -3.56
CA LEU A 86 5.27 14.24 -4.31
C LEU A 86 5.15 13.04 -3.39
N VAL A 87 4.37 12.04 -3.81
CA VAL A 87 4.18 10.81 -3.06
C VAL A 87 4.51 9.63 -3.96
N ASP A 88 5.49 8.85 -3.54
CA ASP A 88 5.86 7.59 -4.18
C ASP A 88 5.17 6.41 -3.48
N GLU A 89 5.05 5.27 -4.19
CA GLU A 89 4.39 4.05 -3.72
C GLU A 89 2.97 4.33 -3.17
N PHE A 90 2.21 5.15 -3.90
CA PHE A 90 0.92 5.66 -3.44
C PHE A 90 -0.12 4.57 -3.16
N GLN A 91 0.03 3.35 -3.73
CA GLN A 91 -0.82 2.21 -3.42
C GLN A 91 -0.72 1.74 -1.97
N ASP A 92 0.36 2.13 -1.27
CA ASP A 92 0.62 1.75 0.13
C ASP A 92 0.23 2.85 1.14
N ILE A 93 -0.42 3.92 0.65
CA ILE A 93 -0.86 5.01 1.52
C ILE A 93 -1.98 4.54 2.46
N SER A 94 -1.88 4.91 3.75
CA SER A 94 -2.97 4.74 4.73
C SER A 94 -3.87 5.98 4.77
N ARG A 95 -5.07 5.87 5.34
CA ARG A 95 -5.98 7.02 5.50
C ARG A 95 -5.39 8.12 6.38
N SER A 96 -4.61 7.79 7.40
CA SER A 96 -3.93 8.79 8.23
C SER A 96 -2.90 9.59 7.42
N ARG A 97 -2.12 8.93 6.56
CA ARG A 97 -1.17 9.60 5.66
C ARG A 97 -1.87 10.40 4.58
N ALA A 98 -2.93 9.85 4.00
CA ALA A 98 -3.78 10.56 3.03
C ALA A 98 -4.37 11.84 3.61
N ARG A 99 -4.83 11.81 4.88
CA ARG A 99 -5.30 12.99 5.61
C ARG A 99 -4.22 14.06 5.74
N LEU A 100 -2.98 13.68 6.07
CA LEU A 100 -1.86 14.60 6.12
C LEU A 100 -1.58 15.24 4.76
N VAL A 101 -1.53 14.43 3.69
CA VAL A 101 -1.33 14.91 2.31
C VAL A 101 -2.44 15.90 1.92
N LYS A 102 -3.70 15.55 2.20
CA LYS A 102 -4.83 16.42 1.92
C LYS A 102 -4.76 17.73 2.71
N ALA A 103 -4.45 17.67 4.00
CA ALA A 103 -4.30 18.86 4.83
C ALA A 103 -3.22 19.81 4.28
N LEU A 104 -2.11 19.27 3.79
CA LEU A 104 -1.05 20.07 3.15
C LEU A 104 -1.51 20.71 1.83
N LEU A 105 -2.30 19.99 1.03
CA LEU A 105 -2.87 20.53 -0.21
C LEU A 105 -3.86 21.66 0.07
N ASP A 106 -4.73 21.48 1.07
CA ASP A 106 -5.81 22.40 1.39
C ASP A 106 -5.28 23.74 1.97
N GLN A 107 -3.98 23.82 2.34
CA GLN A 107 -3.39 25.08 2.82
C GLN A 107 -3.11 26.13 1.74
N LYS A 108 -3.03 25.73 0.46
CA LYS A 108 -2.70 26.64 -0.65
C LYS A 108 -3.53 26.28 -1.87
N GLU A 109 -4.13 27.26 -2.50
CA GLU A 109 -4.95 27.08 -3.71
C GLU A 109 -4.14 26.55 -4.91
N ASP A 110 -2.87 26.94 -4.98
CA ASP A 110 -1.96 26.51 -6.05
C ASP A 110 -1.16 25.25 -5.72
N ALA A 111 -1.38 24.64 -4.55
CA ALA A 111 -0.72 23.37 -4.22
C ALA A 111 -1.12 22.26 -5.21
N ARG A 112 -0.15 21.42 -5.52
CA ARG A 112 -0.34 20.30 -6.48
C ARG A 112 0.22 19.02 -5.89
N LEU A 113 -0.52 17.93 -6.09
CA LEU A 113 -0.09 16.59 -5.74
C LEU A 113 0.34 15.83 -7.00
N PHE A 114 1.53 15.25 -6.93
CA PHE A 114 2.00 14.26 -7.89
C PHE A 114 2.21 12.94 -7.17
N ALA A 115 1.40 11.93 -7.51
CA ALA A 115 1.43 10.62 -6.88
C ALA A 115 1.83 9.55 -7.91
N VAL A 116 2.76 8.69 -7.54
CA VAL A 116 3.19 7.55 -8.33
C VAL A 116 2.87 6.27 -7.56
N GLY A 117 2.32 5.28 -8.23
CA GLY A 117 1.98 4.01 -7.59
C GLY A 117 1.51 2.96 -8.59
N ASP A 118 1.47 1.73 -8.13
CA ASP A 118 1.01 0.58 -8.90
C ASP A 118 0.06 -0.26 -8.05
N ASP A 119 -1.25 -0.22 -8.34
CA ASP A 119 -2.25 -0.97 -7.59
C ASP A 119 -2.06 -2.50 -7.65
N TRP A 120 -1.34 -3.01 -8.66
CA TRP A 120 -0.97 -4.42 -8.74
C TRP A 120 0.04 -4.81 -7.66
N GLN A 121 0.78 -3.85 -7.10
CA GLN A 121 1.77 -4.04 -6.03
C GLN A 121 1.20 -3.74 -4.63
N SER A 122 -0.10 -3.44 -4.51
CA SER A 122 -0.75 -3.18 -3.22
C SER A 122 -0.90 -4.47 -2.41
N ILE A 123 0.06 -4.76 -1.57
CA ILE A 123 0.13 -5.97 -0.72
C ILE A 123 0.07 -5.65 0.79
N TYR A 124 0.10 -4.37 1.18
CA TYR A 124 0.20 -3.94 2.58
C TYR A 124 -1.14 -3.59 3.24
N ARG A 125 -2.25 -4.15 2.76
CA ARG A 125 -3.56 -3.94 3.37
C ARG A 125 -3.59 -4.32 4.86
N PHE A 126 -2.86 -5.37 5.24
CA PHE A 126 -2.74 -5.80 6.63
C PHE A 126 -2.00 -4.78 7.52
N ALA A 127 -1.21 -3.89 6.93
CA ALA A 127 -0.51 -2.80 7.59
C ALA A 127 -1.27 -1.46 7.52
N GLY A 128 -2.51 -1.47 6.99
CA GLY A 128 -3.40 -0.30 6.96
C GLY A 128 -3.36 0.49 5.65
N SER A 129 -2.70 0.01 4.59
CA SER A 129 -2.82 0.65 3.27
C SER A 129 -4.23 0.50 2.71
N ASP A 130 -4.69 1.54 1.98
CA ASP A 130 -6.00 1.60 1.38
C ASP A 130 -5.92 1.95 -0.10
N VAL A 131 -5.84 0.93 -0.95
CA VAL A 131 -5.76 1.08 -2.41
C VAL A 131 -6.98 1.82 -3.00
N HIS A 132 -8.07 1.93 -2.24
CA HIS A 132 -9.24 2.69 -2.65
C HIS A 132 -8.95 4.19 -2.85
N LEU A 133 -8.01 4.74 -2.06
CA LEU A 133 -7.52 6.12 -2.21
C LEU A 133 -6.87 6.36 -3.59
N MET A 134 -6.14 5.38 -4.09
CA MET A 134 -5.54 5.45 -5.43
C MET A 134 -6.60 5.29 -6.53
N ARG A 135 -7.53 4.36 -6.37
CA ARG A 135 -8.59 4.10 -7.37
C ARG A 135 -9.58 5.26 -7.51
N ASN A 136 -9.80 6.00 -6.43
CA ASN A 136 -10.70 7.17 -6.40
C ASN A 136 -9.90 8.47 -6.28
N PHE A 137 -8.70 8.52 -6.85
CA PHE A 137 -7.77 9.64 -6.68
C PHE A 137 -8.42 11.01 -6.97
N GLY A 138 -9.19 11.12 -8.05
CA GLY A 138 -9.88 12.36 -8.40
C GLY A 138 -10.88 12.82 -7.34
N HIS A 139 -11.63 11.90 -6.74
CA HIS A 139 -12.57 12.22 -5.66
C HIS A 139 -11.86 12.61 -4.37
N GLU A 140 -10.76 11.94 -4.04
CA GLU A 140 -10.05 12.12 -2.76
C GLU A 140 -9.10 13.35 -2.78
N PHE A 141 -8.43 13.58 -3.92
CA PHE A 141 -7.32 14.54 -4.03
C PHE A 141 -7.44 15.49 -5.22
N GLY A 142 -8.47 15.34 -6.05
CA GLY A 142 -8.67 16.21 -7.21
C GLY A 142 -8.91 17.66 -6.77
N GLY A 143 -8.30 18.58 -7.51
CA GLY A 143 -8.45 20.01 -7.28
C GLY A 143 -9.73 20.58 -7.88
N THR A 144 -9.94 21.87 -7.71
CA THR A 144 -10.97 22.64 -8.40
C THR A 144 -10.34 23.39 -9.57
N PHE A 145 -10.92 23.27 -10.76
CA PHE A 145 -10.48 24.01 -11.94
C PHE A 145 -11.71 24.46 -12.74
N ALA A 146 -11.78 25.74 -13.05
CA ALA A 146 -12.89 26.35 -13.78
C ALA A 146 -14.30 25.99 -13.22
N GLY A 147 -14.42 25.80 -11.90
CA GLY A 147 -15.65 25.42 -11.22
C GLY A 147 -15.93 23.91 -11.16
N GLU A 148 -15.15 23.09 -11.79
CA GLU A 148 -15.23 21.64 -11.70
C GLU A 148 -14.42 21.12 -10.49
N LEU A 149 -15.03 20.22 -9.70
CA LEU A 149 -14.40 19.54 -8.58
C LEU A 149 -13.78 18.21 -9.03
N GLY A 150 -12.75 17.77 -8.35
CA GLY A 150 -12.12 16.47 -8.59
C GLY A 150 -11.21 16.44 -9.83
N VAL A 151 -10.79 17.60 -10.34
CA VAL A 151 -9.93 17.68 -11.53
C VAL A 151 -8.57 17.04 -11.25
N HIS A 152 -8.22 16.06 -12.06
CA HIS A 152 -6.96 15.34 -11.98
C HIS A 152 -6.56 14.80 -13.35
N ARG A 153 -5.31 14.41 -13.49
CA ARG A 153 -4.79 13.74 -14.68
C ARG A 153 -4.11 12.46 -14.30
N THR A 154 -4.51 11.34 -14.90
CA THR A 154 -3.84 10.05 -14.77
C THR A 154 -3.03 9.76 -16.04
N VAL A 155 -1.82 9.25 -15.85
CA VAL A 155 -0.93 8.80 -16.94
C VAL A 155 -0.43 7.41 -16.60
N ASP A 156 -0.65 6.45 -17.49
CA ASP A 156 -0.18 5.08 -17.33
C ASP A 156 1.25 4.94 -17.88
N LEU A 157 2.15 4.39 -17.06
CA LEU A 157 3.46 3.95 -17.50
C LEU A 157 3.35 2.53 -18.08
N GLY A 158 2.92 2.45 -19.34
CA GLY A 158 2.59 1.19 -20.01
C GLY A 158 3.79 0.35 -20.47
N ARG A 159 5.04 0.85 -20.38
CA ARG A 159 6.21 0.11 -20.83
C ARG A 159 7.09 -0.33 -19.67
N THR A 160 7.40 -1.64 -19.64
CA THR A 160 8.32 -2.19 -18.65
C THR A 160 9.66 -2.56 -19.27
N PHE A 161 10.74 -2.16 -18.59
CA PHE A 161 12.12 -2.50 -18.94
C PHE A 161 12.71 -3.54 -17.98
N ARG A 162 11.98 -3.89 -16.93
CA ARG A 162 12.43 -4.80 -15.87
C ARG A 162 12.33 -6.25 -16.26
N SER A 163 11.29 -6.59 -17.01
CA SER A 163 10.93 -7.98 -17.29
C SER A 163 10.72 -8.21 -18.78
N VAL A 164 11.13 -9.35 -19.27
CA VAL A 164 10.82 -9.83 -20.62
C VAL A 164 9.35 -10.17 -20.77
N ASP A 165 8.91 -10.33 -22.01
CA ASP A 165 7.51 -10.56 -22.40
C ASP A 165 6.84 -11.73 -21.67
N LYS A 166 7.50 -12.89 -21.59
CA LYS A 166 6.93 -14.08 -20.95
C LYS A 166 6.66 -13.88 -19.45
N ILE A 167 7.56 -13.17 -18.74
CA ILE A 167 7.34 -12.83 -17.31
C ILE A 167 6.23 -11.81 -17.16
N ALA A 168 6.27 -10.74 -17.95
CA ALA A 168 5.25 -9.69 -17.92
C ALA A 168 3.85 -10.25 -18.22
N PHE A 169 3.74 -11.15 -19.21
CA PHE A 169 2.50 -11.80 -19.57
C PHE A 169 1.95 -12.69 -18.45
N ALA A 170 2.80 -13.55 -17.87
CA ALA A 170 2.40 -14.42 -16.77
C ALA A 170 1.97 -13.63 -15.54
N ALA A 171 2.73 -12.58 -15.16
CA ALA A 171 2.38 -11.70 -14.05
C ALA A 171 1.03 -11.01 -14.29
N ARG A 172 0.82 -10.44 -15.49
CA ARG A 172 -0.45 -9.81 -15.87
C ARG A 172 -1.61 -10.80 -15.77
N HIS A 173 -1.47 -12.00 -16.33
CA HIS A 173 -2.50 -13.03 -16.30
C HIS A 173 -2.85 -13.46 -14.87
N PHE A 174 -1.86 -13.55 -13.99
CA PHE A 174 -2.07 -13.87 -12.58
C PHE A 174 -2.83 -12.76 -11.85
N VAL A 175 -2.38 -11.52 -11.99
CA VAL A 175 -2.97 -10.37 -11.28
C VAL A 175 -4.40 -10.10 -11.73
N LEU A 176 -4.69 -10.18 -13.02
CA LEU A 176 -6.03 -9.94 -13.56
C LEU A 176 -7.06 -11.04 -13.26
N LYS A 177 -6.67 -12.14 -12.60
CA LYS A 177 -7.65 -13.06 -12.00
C LYS A 177 -8.44 -12.41 -10.87
N ASN A 178 -7.91 -11.36 -10.26
CA ASN A 178 -8.66 -10.54 -9.32
C ASN A 178 -9.45 -9.45 -10.09
N PRO A 179 -10.80 -9.55 -10.15
CA PRO A 179 -11.62 -8.65 -10.95
C PRO A 179 -11.64 -7.20 -10.44
N THR A 180 -11.07 -6.95 -9.25
CA THR A 180 -11.01 -5.61 -8.67
C THR A 180 -9.74 -4.85 -9.04
N GLN A 181 -8.78 -5.47 -9.74
CA GLN A 181 -7.58 -4.80 -10.20
C GLN A 181 -7.85 -3.90 -11.40
N LEU A 182 -7.16 -2.76 -11.47
CA LEU A 182 -7.21 -1.89 -12.64
C LEU A 182 -6.57 -2.60 -13.84
N GLU A 183 -7.28 -2.58 -14.95
CA GLU A 183 -6.70 -3.13 -16.19
C GLU A 183 -5.64 -2.16 -16.73
N LYS A 184 -4.43 -2.66 -16.92
CA LYS A 184 -3.29 -1.90 -17.47
C LYS A 184 -2.72 -2.64 -18.67
N LYS A 185 -2.35 -1.88 -19.69
CA LYS A 185 -1.61 -2.41 -20.82
C LYS A 185 -0.12 -2.29 -20.52
N VAL A 186 0.48 -3.40 -20.09
CA VAL A 186 1.93 -3.48 -19.84
C VAL A 186 2.59 -4.08 -21.08
N VAL A 187 3.46 -3.31 -21.73
CA VAL A 187 4.23 -3.72 -22.91
C VAL A 187 5.69 -3.90 -22.49
N PRO A 188 6.25 -5.10 -22.57
CA PRO A 188 7.66 -5.32 -22.27
C PRO A 188 8.55 -4.66 -23.34
N ALA A 189 9.71 -4.16 -22.92
CA ALA A 189 10.72 -3.58 -23.83
C ALA A 189 11.55 -4.66 -24.53
N GLY A 190 11.65 -5.85 -23.91
CA GLY A 190 12.40 -6.99 -24.44
C GLY A 190 11.55 -8.24 -24.59
N THR A 191 11.92 -9.07 -25.57
CA THR A 191 11.35 -10.40 -25.82
C THR A 191 12.41 -11.47 -25.59
N THR A 192 11.98 -12.70 -25.29
CA THR A 192 12.90 -13.85 -25.18
C THR A 192 12.30 -15.09 -25.78
N GLU A 193 13.11 -15.85 -26.52
CA GLU A 193 12.75 -17.19 -27.01
C GLU A 193 12.92 -18.25 -25.91
N ASP A 194 13.81 -18.01 -24.95
CA ASP A 194 14.10 -18.95 -23.85
C ASP A 194 12.94 -19.03 -22.85
N PRO A 195 12.79 -20.19 -22.17
CA PRO A 195 11.86 -20.30 -21.05
C PRO A 195 12.24 -19.30 -19.93
N ALA A 196 11.33 -18.37 -19.61
CA ALA A 196 11.53 -17.37 -18.57
C ALA A 196 10.94 -17.78 -17.22
N ILE A 197 10.16 -18.88 -17.19
CA ILE A 197 9.52 -19.43 -15.99
C ILE A 197 9.80 -20.93 -15.96
N HIS A 198 10.36 -21.40 -14.85
CA HIS A 198 10.67 -22.80 -14.64
C HIS A 198 9.84 -23.34 -13.47
N VAL A 199 9.20 -24.49 -13.66
CA VAL A 199 8.48 -25.20 -12.62
C VAL A 199 9.32 -26.43 -12.22
N VAL A 200 9.71 -26.47 -10.95
CA VAL A 200 10.51 -27.57 -10.40
C VAL A 200 9.66 -28.38 -9.45
N SER A 201 9.42 -29.63 -9.77
CA SER A 201 8.76 -30.59 -8.88
C SER A 201 9.78 -31.12 -7.86
N VAL A 202 9.43 -31.02 -6.59
CA VAL A 202 10.25 -31.54 -5.49
C VAL A 202 9.41 -32.45 -4.61
N PHE A 203 10.06 -33.48 -4.03
CA PHE A 203 9.46 -34.29 -2.99
C PHE A 203 9.90 -33.77 -1.62
N GLN A 204 9.09 -34.01 -0.61
CA GLN A 204 9.29 -33.49 0.74
C GLN A 204 10.68 -33.81 1.34
N HIS A 205 11.29 -34.92 0.93
CA HIS A 205 12.60 -35.40 1.44
C HIS A 205 13.83 -34.88 0.65
N ASN A 206 13.64 -34.21 -0.51
CA ASN A 206 14.76 -33.71 -1.33
C ASN A 206 14.59 -32.28 -1.81
N GLY A 207 13.64 -31.52 -1.23
CA GLY A 207 13.30 -30.16 -1.64
C GLY A 207 14.49 -29.22 -1.58
N ASP A 208 15.23 -29.24 -0.48
CA ASP A 208 16.37 -28.35 -0.25
C ASP A 208 17.52 -28.64 -1.21
N GLN A 209 17.83 -29.91 -1.45
CA GLN A 209 18.87 -30.32 -2.39
C GLN A 209 18.53 -29.88 -3.82
N LYS A 210 17.30 -30.12 -4.25
CA LYS A 210 16.84 -29.71 -5.59
C LYS A 210 16.80 -28.19 -5.77
N LEU A 211 16.39 -27.46 -4.74
CA LEU A 211 16.41 -26.01 -4.76
C LEU A 211 17.86 -25.51 -4.90
N HIS A 212 18.80 -26.09 -4.14
CA HIS A 212 20.21 -25.74 -4.24
C HIS A 212 20.79 -26.00 -5.63
N GLU A 213 20.48 -27.13 -6.26
CA GLU A 213 20.88 -27.47 -7.63
C GLU A 213 20.37 -26.43 -8.64
N VAL A 214 19.09 -26.02 -8.53
CA VAL A 214 18.49 -25.02 -9.42
C VAL A 214 19.15 -23.66 -9.23
N LEU A 215 19.32 -23.19 -7.99
CA LEU A 215 19.96 -21.91 -7.68
C LEU A 215 21.41 -21.87 -8.17
N SER A 216 22.18 -22.95 -7.97
CA SER A 216 23.56 -23.04 -8.45
C SER A 216 23.65 -22.96 -9.97
N ARG A 217 22.72 -23.62 -10.68
CA ARG A 217 22.65 -23.53 -12.15
C ARG A 217 22.32 -22.10 -12.59
N MET A 218 21.33 -21.45 -11.98
CA MET A 218 20.97 -20.08 -12.31
C MET A 218 22.13 -19.10 -12.06
N GLU A 219 22.91 -19.30 -10.99
CA GLU A 219 24.09 -18.49 -10.70
C GLU A 219 25.18 -18.64 -11.78
N VAL A 220 25.41 -19.85 -12.27
CA VAL A 220 26.36 -20.12 -13.35
C VAL A 220 25.90 -19.43 -14.65
N GLU A 221 24.63 -19.58 -14.99
CA GLU A 221 24.04 -18.94 -16.18
C GLU A 221 24.13 -17.40 -16.10
N ALA A 222 23.82 -16.81 -14.95
CA ALA A 222 23.92 -15.37 -14.72
C ALA A 222 25.37 -14.86 -14.86
N LYS A 223 26.35 -15.59 -14.33
CA LYS A 223 27.78 -15.26 -14.50
C LYS A 223 28.24 -15.35 -15.95
N GLN A 224 27.73 -16.30 -16.72
CA GLN A 224 28.03 -16.39 -18.15
C GLN A 224 27.42 -15.23 -18.95
N LEU A 225 26.19 -14.81 -18.62
CA LEU A 225 25.51 -13.68 -19.23
C LEU A 225 26.26 -12.36 -18.99
N ASN A 226 26.66 -12.12 -17.73
CA ASN A 226 27.43 -10.92 -17.37
C ASN A 226 28.81 -10.87 -18.06
N ARG A 227 29.45 -12.00 -18.30
CA ARG A 227 30.71 -12.06 -19.08
C ARG A 227 30.52 -11.71 -20.55
N ARG A 228 29.34 -12.05 -21.15
CA ARG A 228 29.02 -11.69 -22.54
C ARG A 228 28.70 -10.20 -22.69
N THR A 229 28.10 -9.58 -21.69
CA THR A 229 27.78 -8.12 -21.71
C THR A 229 28.96 -7.22 -21.34
N SER A 230 29.95 -7.73 -20.62
CA SER A 230 31.19 -7.00 -20.28
C SER A 230 32.29 -7.13 -21.32
N GLY A 231 32.07 -7.88 -22.40
CA GLY A 231 32.99 -8.06 -23.54
C GLY A 231 32.61 -7.26 -24.80
N LEU A 232 31.65 -6.33 -24.68
CA LEU A 232 31.27 -5.31 -25.66
C LEU A 232 31.70 -3.95 -25.15
#